data_4a94f0da9ab770ba54e7f523234479e8
#
_entry.id   4a94f0da9ab770ba54e7f523234479e8
#
_cell.length_a   1.000
_cell.length_b   1.000
_cell.length_c   1.000
_cell.angle_alpha   90.00
_cell.angle_beta   90.00
_cell.angle_gamma   90.00
#
_symmetry.space_group_name_H-M   'P 1'
#
loop_
_entity.id
_entity.type
_entity.pdbx_description
1 polymer ?
#
loop_
_entity_poly.entity_id
_entity_poly.type
_entity_poly.pdbx_seq_one_letter_code
_entity_poly.pdbx_strand_id
1 'polypeptide(L)'
;YWQNYPKFMVSFMKAMWGDAATAENDWAYHYLPKLDVPAYDVLRIFEMMDQGRCNIYFCQGFNGLLAFPDRGKVTRALSKLKLLVTIDPLETETSRFWENHGDHNDVDTAAIQTEVIQLPSSCFAEDEGALVNSGRWLQWHWPGAEPPGEAKLDTWIMAQVFLRVRDLYLKEGGVFPDPIVNLTWDYADANEPTPEELAKEMNGR
;
A
#
# COMPACT_ATOMS: atom_id res chain seq x y z
N TYR A 1 -16.37 7.54 -20.51
CA TYR A 1 -15.47 7.49 -19.36
C TYR A 1 -14.69 8.79 -19.23
N TRP A 2 -13.82 9.15 -20.18
CA TRP A 2 -12.97 10.34 -20.13
C TRP A 2 -13.71 11.67 -20.02
N GLN A 3 -14.89 11.79 -20.62
CA GLN A 3 -15.73 12.99 -20.57
C GLN A 3 -16.22 13.32 -19.15
N ASN A 4 -16.37 12.31 -18.31
CA ASN A 4 -16.88 12.47 -16.95
C ASN A 4 -15.73 12.45 -15.90
N TYR A 5 -14.49 12.29 -16.33
CA TYR A 5 -13.35 12.19 -15.42
C TYR A 5 -13.24 13.36 -14.43
N PRO A 6 -13.39 14.64 -14.85
CA PRO A 6 -13.32 15.76 -13.90
C PRO A 6 -14.39 15.68 -12.81
N LYS A 7 -15.62 15.29 -13.15
CA LYS A 7 -16.72 15.13 -12.18
C LYS A 7 -16.45 13.98 -11.24
N PHE A 8 -15.95 12.88 -11.77
CA PHE A 8 -15.56 11.72 -10.99
C PHE A 8 -14.44 12.06 -9.99
N MET A 9 -13.42 12.81 -10.43
CA MET A 9 -12.35 13.26 -9.54
C MET A 9 -12.85 14.14 -8.41
N VAL A 10 -13.75 15.09 -8.66
CA VAL A 10 -14.34 15.91 -7.59
C VAL A 10 -15.09 15.02 -6.58
N SER A 11 -15.88 14.06 -7.04
CA SER A 11 -16.58 13.12 -6.16
C SER A 11 -15.59 12.28 -5.33
N PHE A 12 -14.52 11.80 -5.97
CA PHE A 12 -13.46 11.06 -5.30
C PHE A 12 -12.76 11.91 -4.22
N MET A 13 -12.37 13.13 -4.55
CA MET A 13 -11.72 14.05 -3.61
C MET A 13 -12.62 14.37 -2.41
N LYS A 14 -13.93 14.56 -2.66
CA LYS A 14 -14.92 14.76 -1.61
C LYS A 14 -15.11 13.53 -0.72
N ALA A 15 -15.10 12.34 -1.30
CA ALA A 15 -15.15 11.09 -0.53
C ALA A 15 -13.92 10.94 0.37
N MET A 16 -12.74 11.26 -0.17
CA MET A 16 -11.48 11.13 0.57
C MET A 16 -11.30 12.20 1.66
N TRP A 17 -11.66 13.45 1.41
CA TRP A 17 -11.31 14.57 2.30
C TRP A 17 -12.50 15.43 2.75
N GLY A 18 -13.72 15.00 2.49
CA GLY A 18 -14.93 15.61 3.05
C GLY A 18 -14.95 17.14 2.92
N ASP A 19 -15.07 17.81 4.06
CA ASP A 19 -15.15 19.28 4.12
C ASP A 19 -13.82 20.00 3.80
N ALA A 20 -12.69 19.29 3.87
CA ALA A 20 -11.41 19.85 3.47
C ALA A 20 -11.29 19.99 1.94
N ALA A 21 -12.08 19.27 1.15
CA ALA A 21 -12.12 19.38 -0.31
C ALA A 21 -13.18 20.40 -0.74
N THR A 22 -12.77 21.64 -1.06
CA THR A 22 -13.65 22.75 -1.45
C THR A 22 -13.32 23.27 -2.85
N ALA A 23 -14.25 24.01 -3.46
CA ALA A 23 -14.00 24.61 -4.78
C ALA A 23 -12.86 25.64 -4.74
N GLU A 24 -12.67 26.33 -3.61
CA GLU A 24 -11.64 27.36 -3.43
C GLU A 24 -10.23 26.78 -3.40
N ASN A 25 -10.07 25.51 -3.00
CA ASN A 25 -8.78 24.83 -2.96
C ASN A 25 -8.62 23.75 -4.05
N ASP A 26 -9.37 23.89 -5.14
CA ASP A 26 -9.40 22.93 -6.24
C ASP A 26 -9.70 21.51 -5.76
N TRP A 27 -10.66 21.39 -4.85
CA TRP A 27 -11.13 20.14 -4.27
C TRP A 27 -10.01 19.32 -3.59
N ALA A 28 -9.07 20.00 -2.95
CA ALA A 28 -7.89 19.40 -2.33
C ALA A 28 -6.99 18.61 -3.30
N TYR A 29 -7.03 18.95 -4.60
CA TYR A 29 -6.21 18.26 -5.61
C TYR A 29 -4.70 18.28 -5.29
N HIS A 30 -4.26 19.29 -4.54
CA HIS A 30 -2.88 19.40 -4.07
C HIS A 30 -2.50 18.33 -3.01
N TYR A 31 -3.48 17.64 -2.41
CA TYR A 31 -3.23 16.53 -1.48
C TYR A 31 -2.75 15.27 -2.19
N LEU A 32 -3.10 15.09 -3.45
CA LEU A 32 -2.66 13.95 -4.23
C LEU A 32 -1.15 14.01 -4.49
N PRO A 33 -0.44 12.89 -4.38
CA PRO A 33 0.96 12.84 -4.81
C PRO A 33 1.06 13.16 -6.30
N LYS A 34 2.08 13.96 -6.65
CA LYS A 34 2.35 14.35 -8.04
C LYS A 34 3.45 13.47 -8.62
N LEU A 35 3.22 13.03 -9.83
CA LEU A 35 4.21 12.28 -10.57
C LEU A 35 5.29 13.24 -11.10
N ASP A 36 6.54 12.92 -10.87
CA ASP A 36 7.69 13.64 -11.42
C ASP A 36 8.21 13.03 -12.72
N VAL A 37 7.56 11.96 -13.18
CA VAL A 37 7.85 11.25 -14.44
C VAL A 37 6.54 10.96 -15.19
N PRO A 38 6.58 10.79 -16.52
CA PRO A 38 5.36 10.60 -17.33
C PRO A 38 4.55 9.35 -17.00
N ALA A 39 5.20 8.31 -16.50
CA ALA A 39 4.56 7.05 -16.14
C ALA A 39 5.24 6.40 -14.95
N TYR A 40 4.43 5.83 -14.07
CA TYR A 40 4.86 4.95 -12.99
C TYR A 40 4.34 3.55 -13.31
N ASP A 41 5.19 2.76 -13.88
CA ASP A 41 5.01 1.32 -13.95
C ASP A 41 5.93 0.62 -12.94
N VAL A 42 5.73 -0.66 -12.77
CA VAL A 42 6.47 -1.46 -11.80
C VAL A 42 7.98 -1.44 -12.06
N LEU A 43 8.38 -1.53 -13.33
CA LEU A 43 9.79 -1.51 -13.72
C LEU A 43 10.43 -0.16 -13.36
N ARG A 44 9.69 0.91 -13.58
CA ARG A 44 10.13 2.27 -13.22
C ARG A 44 10.27 2.46 -11.72
N ILE A 45 9.40 1.87 -10.92
CA ILE A 45 9.50 1.93 -9.45
C ILE A 45 10.79 1.27 -8.97
N PHE A 46 11.12 0.08 -9.47
CA PHE A 46 12.39 -0.58 -9.11
C PHE A 46 13.62 0.16 -9.65
N GLU A 47 13.50 0.81 -10.81
CA GLU A 47 14.53 1.72 -11.30
C GLU A 47 14.80 2.88 -10.32
N MET A 48 13.73 3.51 -9.83
CA MET A 48 13.84 4.61 -8.86
C MET A 48 14.40 4.13 -7.52
N MET A 49 14.06 2.94 -7.08
CA MET A 49 14.66 2.32 -5.89
C MET A 49 16.16 2.09 -6.08
N ASP A 50 16.57 1.52 -7.22
CA ASP A 50 17.98 1.27 -7.54
C ASP A 50 18.79 2.58 -7.64
N GLN A 51 18.15 3.67 -8.05
CA GLN A 51 18.71 5.02 -8.02
C GLN A 51 18.73 5.66 -6.61
N GLY A 52 18.24 4.99 -5.58
CA GLY A 52 18.16 5.51 -4.21
C GLY A 52 17.10 6.62 -4.03
N ARG A 53 16.11 6.70 -4.91
CA ARG A 53 15.04 7.70 -4.88
C ARG A 53 13.81 7.26 -4.07
N CYS A 54 13.79 6.03 -3.59
CA CYS A 54 12.78 5.50 -2.68
C CYS A 54 13.42 5.15 -1.35
N ASN A 55 12.80 5.56 -0.25
CA ASN A 55 13.28 5.25 1.08
C ASN A 55 12.54 4.06 1.70
N ILE A 56 11.25 3.93 1.41
CA ILE A 56 10.36 2.94 2.03
C ILE A 56 9.56 2.23 0.93
N TYR A 57 9.41 0.93 1.09
CA TYR A 57 8.53 0.14 0.24
C TYR A 57 7.63 -0.76 1.09
N PHE A 58 6.31 -0.63 0.90
CA PHE A 58 5.31 -1.57 1.40
C PHE A 58 5.00 -2.59 0.31
N CYS A 59 5.32 -3.83 0.56
CA CYS A 59 5.09 -4.95 -0.34
C CYS A 59 4.00 -5.85 0.26
N GLN A 60 2.79 -5.70 -0.23
CA GLN A 60 1.62 -6.39 0.29
C GLN A 60 1.12 -7.44 -0.69
N GLY A 61 1.06 -8.71 -0.24
CA GLY A 61 0.54 -9.83 -1.03
C GLY A 61 1.31 -10.08 -2.33
N PHE A 62 2.61 -9.79 -2.37
CA PHE A 62 3.35 -9.80 -3.61
C PHE A 62 4.83 -10.19 -3.45
N ASN A 63 5.28 -11.15 -4.22
CA ASN A 63 6.67 -11.57 -4.25
C ASN A 63 7.41 -10.93 -5.44
N GLY A 64 7.82 -9.67 -5.28
CA GLY A 64 8.44 -8.88 -6.33
C GLY A 64 9.76 -9.46 -6.85
N LEU A 65 10.55 -10.10 -5.99
CA LEU A 65 11.84 -10.67 -6.37
C LEU A 65 11.68 -11.84 -7.36
N LEU A 66 10.59 -12.59 -7.28
CA LEU A 66 10.29 -13.67 -8.23
C LEU A 66 9.43 -13.22 -9.41
N ALA A 67 8.52 -12.26 -9.18
CA ALA A 67 7.54 -11.89 -10.19
C ALA A 67 8.11 -10.99 -11.29
N PHE A 68 9.15 -10.20 -10.98
CA PHE A 68 9.71 -9.27 -11.96
C PHE A 68 10.94 -9.83 -12.67
N PRO A 69 11.17 -9.38 -13.92
CA PRO A 69 12.41 -9.67 -14.62
C PRO A 69 13.60 -9.01 -13.92
N ASP A 70 14.80 -9.55 -14.16
CA ASP A 70 16.05 -9.02 -13.64
C ASP A 70 16.14 -9.01 -12.11
N ARG A 71 16.25 -10.20 -11.53
CA ARG A 71 16.44 -10.39 -10.07
C ARG A 71 17.58 -9.58 -9.50
N GLY A 72 18.68 -9.47 -10.22
CA GLY A 72 19.84 -8.69 -9.77
C GLY A 72 19.47 -7.24 -9.55
N LYS A 73 18.74 -6.64 -10.48
CA LYS A 73 18.23 -5.27 -10.34
C LYS A 73 17.24 -5.15 -9.17
N VAL A 74 16.31 -6.09 -9.01
CA VAL A 74 15.35 -6.07 -7.91
C VAL A 74 16.09 -6.17 -6.57
N THR A 75 17.05 -7.06 -6.42
CA THR A 75 17.85 -7.19 -5.19
C THR A 75 18.63 -5.90 -4.90
N ARG A 76 19.30 -5.31 -5.91
CA ARG A 76 19.97 -4.02 -5.73
C ARG A 76 19.01 -2.92 -5.31
N ALA A 77 17.84 -2.86 -5.93
CA ALA A 77 16.79 -1.88 -5.62
C ALA A 77 16.34 -2.01 -4.15
N LEU A 78 16.02 -3.22 -3.70
CA LEU A 78 15.63 -3.47 -2.31
C LEU A 78 16.75 -3.14 -1.32
N SER A 79 18.01 -3.37 -1.69
CA SER A 79 19.18 -3.04 -0.85
C SER A 79 19.46 -1.54 -0.70
N LYS A 80 18.82 -0.68 -1.50
CA LYS A 80 18.90 0.79 -1.41
C LYS A 80 17.83 1.41 -0.51
N LEU A 81 16.83 0.63 -0.13
CA LEU A 81 15.78 1.11 0.77
C LEU A 81 16.33 1.33 2.18
N LYS A 82 15.70 2.21 2.93
CA LYS A 82 15.87 2.31 4.39
C LYS A 82 14.97 1.31 5.11
N LEU A 83 13.76 1.10 4.57
CA LEU A 83 12.76 0.23 5.17
C LEU A 83 12.00 -0.54 4.09
N LEU A 84 11.92 -1.86 4.26
CA LEU A 84 11.02 -2.74 3.54
C LEU A 84 10.00 -3.30 4.52
N VAL A 85 8.72 -3.08 4.26
CA VAL A 85 7.64 -3.72 5.01
C VAL A 85 6.97 -4.73 4.10
N THR A 86 6.98 -6.00 4.48
CA THR A 86 6.23 -7.04 3.76
C THR A 86 5.01 -7.45 4.57
N ILE A 87 3.89 -7.60 3.89
CA ILE A 87 2.60 -7.99 4.46
C ILE A 87 2.15 -9.19 3.65
N ASP A 88 2.37 -10.37 4.19
CA ASP A 88 2.13 -11.63 3.49
C ASP A 88 1.76 -12.74 4.48
N PRO A 89 0.95 -13.73 4.06
CA PRO A 89 0.65 -14.91 4.90
C PRO A 89 1.86 -15.86 5.07
N LEU A 90 2.85 -15.74 4.19
CA LEU A 90 4.06 -16.59 4.19
C LEU A 90 5.31 -15.74 3.97
N GLU A 91 6.43 -16.22 4.46
CA GLU A 91 7.74 -15.69 4.06
C GLU A 91 7.97 -15.93 2.57
N THR A 92 8.47 -14.91 1.90
CA THR A 92 8.78 -14.94 0.46
C THR A 92 10.23 -14.55 0.22
N GLU A 93 10.74 -14.79 -0.98
CA GLU A 93 12.08 -14.35 -1.35
C GLU A 93 12.22 -12.82 -1.26
N THR A 94 11.15 -12.07 -1.45
CA THR A 94 11.16 -10.61 -1.24
C THR A 94 11.34 -10.25 0.22
N SER A 95 10.64 -10.94 1.13
CA SER A 95 10.74 -10.68 2.57
C SER A 95 12.09 -11.08 3.15
N ARG A 96 12.84 -11.92 2.43
CA ARG A 96 14.16 -12.43 2.80
C ARG A 96 15.21 -12.16 1.70
N PHE A 97 15.08 -11.05 1.00
CA PHE A 97 15.90 -10.76 -0.19
C PHE A 97 17.41 -10.73 0.10
N TRP A 98 17.81 -10.43 1.33
CA TRP A 98 19.22 -10.41 1.75
C TRP A 98 19.89 -11.79 1.75
N GLU A 99 19.12 -12.87 1.75
CA GLU A 99 19.68 -14.24 1.70
C GLU A 99 20.26 -14.61 0.34
N ASN A 100 20.00 -13.74 -0.65
CA ASN A 100 20.60 -13.87 -1.97
C ASN A 100 20.34 -15.21 -2.65
N HIS A 101 19.07 -15.54 -2.84
CA HIS A 101 18.60 -16.82 -3.39
C HIS A 101 18.93 -17.05 -4.87
N GLY A 102 19.90 -16.38 -5.44
CA GLY A 102 20.20 -16.54 -6.84
C GLY A 102 21.61 -16.11 -7.22
N ASP A 103 22.15 -16.81 -8.19
CA ASP A 103 23.50 -16.61 -8.72
C ASP A 103 23.62 -15.36 -9.61
N HIS A 104 22.58 -14.51 -9.67
CA HIS A 104 22.47 -13.43 -10.66
C HIS A 104 22.45 -12.04 -10.06
N ASN A 105 22.98 -11.85 -8.88
CA ASN A 105 23.15 -10.53 -8.34
C ASN A 105 24.56 -10.31 -7.79
N ASP A 106 24.97 -9.07 -7.78
CA ASP A 106 26.29 -8.60 -7.37
C ASP A 106 26.24 -7.86 -6.03
N VAL A 107 25.14 -8.00 -5.28
CA VAL A 107 24.98 -7.33 -3.99
C VAL A 107 25.74 -8.09 -2.91
N ASP A 108 26.61 -7.38 -2.20
CA ASP A 108 27.21 -7.89 -0.97
C ASP A 108 26.17 -7.88 0.15
N THR A 109 25.68 -9.06 0.52
CA THR A 109 24.64 -9.22 1.54
C THR A 109 25.05 -8.69 2.90
N ALA A 110 26.33 -8.71 3.25
CA ALA A 110 26.85 -8.17 4.50
C ALA A 110 26.82 -6.63 4.55
N ALA A 111 26.74 -5.98 3.39
CA ALA A 111 26.68 -4.52 3.27
C ALA A 111 25.25 -3.96 3.27
N ILE A 112 24.22 -4.81 3.20
CA ILE A 112 22.81 -4.37 3.19
C ILE A 112 22.45 -3.71 4.52
N GLN A 113 21.87 -2.50 4.44
CA GLN A 113 21.43 -1.72 5.60
C GLN A 113 19.90 -1.55 5.64
N THR A 114 19.16 -2.15 4.71
CA THR A 114 17.70 -2.10 4.67
C THR A 114 17.13 -2.80 5.91
N GLU A 115 16.38 -2.07 6.72
CA GLU A 115 15.56 -2.69 7.77
C GLU A 115 14.38 -3.40 7.13
N VAL A 116 14.07 -4.62 7.58
CA VAL A 116 12.94 -5.39 7.08
C VAL A 116 11.98 -5.71 8.21
N ILE A 117 10.70 -5.30 8.02
CA ILE A 117 9.62 -5.64 8.93
C ILE A 117 8.68 -6.59 8.19
N GLN A 118 8.46 -7.77 8.76
CA GLN A 118 7.51 -8.76 8.23
C GLN A 118 6.27 -8.75 9.11
N LEU A 119 5.12 -8.45 8.51
CA LEU A 119 3.82 -8.44 9.16
C LEU A 119 3.01 -9.63 8.63
N PRO A 120 2.67 -10.62 9.47
CA PRO A 120 1.90 -11.76 9.03
C PRO A 120 0.46 -11.34 8.74
N SER A 121 0.02 -11.54 7.50
CA SER A 121 -1.38 -11.33 7.12
C SER A 121 -2.14 -12.65 6.98
N SER A 122 -3.47 -12.56 7.02
CA SER A 122 -4.34 -13.66 6.64
C SER A 122 -4.25 -13.94 5.14
N CYS A 123 -4.62 -15.15 4.73
CA CYS A 123 -4.85 -15.47 3.33
C CYS A 123 -6.35 -15.35 2.97
N PHE A 124 -6.67 -15.36 1.68
CA PHE A 124 -8.04 -15.22 1.19
C PHE A 124 -9.04 -16.25 1.74
N ALA A 125 -8.57 -17.37 2.27
CA ALA A 125 -9.42 -18.40 2.89
C ALA A 125 -9.73 -18.10 4.36
N GLU A 126 -9.04 -17.15 4.95
CA GLU A 126 -9.08 -16.78 6.37
C GLU A 126 -9.73 -15.39 6.59
N ASP A 127 -10.10 -14.72 5.51
CA ASP A 127 -10.72 -13.41 5.58
C ASP A 127 -12.04 -13.35 4.81
N GLU A 128 -12.78 -12.27 5.03
CA GLU A 128 -13.94 -11.87 4.28
C GLU A 128 -13.56 -10.72 3.36
N GLY A 129 -14.13 -10.71 2.15
CA GLY A 129 -13.87 -9.62 1.24
C GLY A 129 -14.38 -9.83 -0.17
N ALA A 130 -13.86 -9.03 -1.07
CA ALA A 130 -14.24 -9.07 -2.47
C ALA A 130 -13.02 -9.14 -3.38
N LEU A 131 -13.09 -10.02 -4.37
CA LEU A 131 -12.14 -10.09 -5.46
C LEU A 131 -12.74 -9.48 -6.72
N VAL A 132 -11.98 -8.61 -7.36
CA VAL A 132 -12.31 -8.06 -8.68
C VAL A 132 -11.27 -8.50 -9.68
N ASN A 133 -11.68 -9.06 -10.79
CA ASN A 133 -10.80 -9.53 -11.84
C ASN A 133 -10.99 -8.74 -13.16
N SER A 134 -10.21 -9.06 -14.18
CA SER A 134 -10.29 -8.44 -15.51
C SER A 134 -11.66 -8.62 -16.19
N GLY A 135 -12.45 -9.60 -15.80
CA GLY A 135 -13.84 -9.78 -16.25
C GLY A 135 -14.83 -8.78 -15.64
N ARG A 136 -14.38 -7.91 -14.76
CA ARG A 136 -15.22 -6.91 -14.08
C ARG A 136 -16.31 -7.51 -13.20
N TRP A 137 -16.03 -8.67 -12.63
CA TRP A 137 -16.87 -9.31 -11.63
C TRP A 137 -16.35 -8.96 -10.25
N LEU A 138 -17.23 -8.53 -9.36
CA LEU A 138 -16.99 -8.44 -7.94
C LEU A 138 -17.51 -9.72 -7.30
N GLN A 139 -16.60 -10.52 -6.76
CA GLN A 139 -16.91 -11.80 -6.16
C GLN A 139 -16.67 -11.69 -4.65
N TRP A 140 -17.75 -11.82 -3.90
CA TRP A 140 -17.68 -11.84 -2.44
C TRP A 140 -17.31 -13.22 -1.93
N HIS A 141 -16.49 -13.28 -0.89
CA HIS A 141 -16.17 -14.52 -0.19
C HIS A 141 -16.26 -14.30 1.33
N TRP A 142 -16.47 -15.37 2.04
CA TRP A 142 -16.52 -15.42 3.50
C TRP A 142 -15.35 -16.24 4.01
N PRO A 143 -14.90 -16.00 5.27
CA PRO A 143 -13.80 -16.77 5.84
C PRO A 143 -14.20 -18.24 6.00
N GLY A 144 -13.30 -19.12 5.61
CA GLY A 144 -13.43 -20.56 5.80
C GLY A 144 -12.66 -21.09 7.01
N ALA A 145 -11.76 -20.29 7.56
CA ALA A 145 -10.93 -20.60 8.71
C ALA A 145 -10.54 -19.31 9.46
N GLU A 146 -10.11 -19.44 10.69
CA GLU A 146 -9.50 -18.35 11.44
C GLU A 146 -8.03 -18.17 11.04
N PRO A 147 -7.52 -16.92 10.99
CA PRO A 147 -6.11 -16.67 10.76
C PRO A 147 -5.22 -17.35 11.80
N PRO A 148 -4.11 -17.97 11.41
CA PRO A 148 -3.25 -18.67 12.33
C PRO A 148 -2.36 -17.72 13.16
N GLY A 149 -2.11 -18.05 14.41
CA GLY A 149 -1.14 -17.37 15.26
C GLY A 149 -1.43 -15.88 15.45
N GLU A 150 -0.48 -15.04 15.04
CA GLU A 150 -0.59 -13.57 15.14
C GLU A 150 -1.03 -12.91 13.82
N ALA A 151 -1.35 -13.69 12.79
CA ALA A 151 -1.81 -13.15 11.51
C ALA A 151 -3.07 -12.30 11.68
N LYS A 152 -3.12 -11.20 10.94
CA LYS A 152 -4.23 -10.24 10.93
C LYS A 152 -4.70 -9.96 9.52
N LEU A 153 -5.95 -9.53 9.40
CA LEU A 153 -6.49 -9.04 8.14
C LEU A 153 -5.66 -7.87 7.60
N ASP A 154 -5.45 -7.82 6.32
CA ASP A 154 -4.77 -6.71 5.65
C ASP A 154 -5.40 -5.36 6.00
N THR A 155 -6.72 -5.30 6.06
CA THR A 155 -7.48 -4.11 6.43
C THR A 155 -7.15 -3.63 7.85
N TRP A 156 -7.05 -4.57 8.80
CA TRP A 156 -6.63 -4.25 10.17
C TRP A 156 -5.19 -3.72 10.22
N ILE A 157 -4.26 -4.39 9.54
CA ILE A 157 -2.85 -3.98 9.49
C ILE A 157 -2.74 -2.56 8.93
N MET A 158 -3.38 -2.29 7.80
CA MET A 158 -3.35 -0.98 7.16
C MET A 158 -4.03 0.10 8.01
N ALA A 159 -5.15 -0.21 8.65
CA ALA A 159 -5.81 0.70 9.58
C ALA A 159 -4.90 1.09 10.76
N GLN A 160 -4.23 0.11 11.39
CA GLN A 160 -3.31 0.39 12.49
C GLN A 160 -2.13 1.27 12.04
N VAL A 161 -1.54 0.99 10.88
CA VAL A 161 -0.45 1.82 10.32
C VAL A 161 -0.95 3.24 10.07
N PHE A 162 -2.09 3.38 9.39
CA PHE A 162 -2.67 4.69 9.07
C PHE A 162 -2.99 5.51 10.31
N LEU A 163 -3.70 4.93 11.27
CA LEU A 163 -4.10 5.63 12.50
C LEU A 163 -2.89 6.06 13.33
N ARG A 164 -1.84 5.23 13.37
CA ARG A 164 -0.61 5.57 14.06
C ARG A 164 0.15 6.72 13.36
N VAL A 165 0.21 6.70 12.03
CA VAL A 165 0.81 7.78 11.25
C VAL A 165 0.03 9.08 11.44
N ARG A 166 -1.31 9.02 11.40
CA ARG A 166 -2.19 10.18 11.67
C ARG A 166 -1.95 10.76 13.07
N ASP A 167 -1.89 9.91 14.08
CA ASP A 167 -1.63 10.33 15.48
C ASP A 167 -0.27 11.03 15.61
N LEU A 168 0.76 10.53 14.96
CA LEU A 168 2.07 11.18 14.93
C LEU A 168 2.01 12.56 14.26
N TYR A 169 1.34 12.68 13.11
CA TYR A 169 1.16 13.98 12.45
C TYR A 169 0.37 14.98 13.31
N LEU A 170 -0.65 14.51 14.02
CA LEU A 170 -1.44 15.37 14.92
C LEU A 170 -0.60 15.86 16.11
N LYS A 171 0.31 15.04 16.63
CA LYS A 171 1.13 15.38 17.81
C LYS A 171 2.37 16.18 17.46
N GLU A 172 3.04 15.81 16.39
CA GLU A 172 4.37 16.32 16.07
C GLU A 172 4.36 17.29 14.87
N GLY A 173 3.25 17.36 14.14
CA GLY A 173 3.16 18.12 12.90
C GLY A 173 3.98 17.46 11.78
N GLY A 174 4.36 18.24 10.79
CA GLY A 174 5.15 17.78 9.64
C GLY A 174 5.12 18.79 8.52
N VAL A 175 5.85 18.50 7.46
CA VAL A 175 5.94 19.40 6.31
C VAL A 175 4.60 19.50 5.56
N PHE A 176 3.87 18.39 5.48
CA PHE A 176 2.60 18.33 4.75
C PHE A 176 1.64 17.33 5.40
N PRO A 177 1.10 17.63 6.60
CA PRO A 177 0.24 16.71 7.37
C PRO A 177 -1.18 16.58 6.82
N ASP A 178 -1.69 17.62 6.15
CA ASP A 178 -3.10 17.78 5.79
C ASP A 178 -3.71 16.58 5.04
N PRO A 179 -3.04 15.95 4.07
CA PRO A 179 -3.62 14.80 3.37
C PRO A 179 -3.93 13.61 4.28
N ILE A 180 -3.13 13.43 5.33
CA ILE A 180 -3.30 12.33 6.29
C ILE A 180 -4.27 12.72 7.39
N VAL A 181 -4.15 13.94 7.92
CA VAL A 181 -4.97 14.41 9.04
C VAL A 181 -6.44 14.59 8.61
N ASN A 182 -6.67 15.13 7.42
CA ASN A 182 -8.01 15.42 6.91
C ASN A 182 -8.65 14.24 6.15
N LEU A 183 -7.94 13.11 5.98
CA LEU A 183 -8.54 11.95 5.32
C LEU A 183 -9.77 11.49 6.10
N THR A 184 -10.89 11.31 5.43
CA THR A 184 -12.11 10.75 6.00
C THR A 184 -11.85 9.33 6.51
N TRP A 185 -12.33 9.04 7.71
CA TRP A 185 -12.14 7.73 8.33
C TRP A 185 -13.35 7.44 9.22
N ASP A 186 -14.51 7.36 8.59
CA ASP A 186 -15.82 7.26 9.26
C ASP A 186 -16.33 5.82 9.18
N TYR A 187 -15.69 4.95 9.93
CA TYR A 187 -16.05 3.54 10.07
C TYR A 187 -16.60 3.27 11.47
N ALA A 188 -17.47 2.28 11.62
CA ALA A 188 -18.08 1.90 12.89
C ALA A 188 -17.02 1.54 13.94
N ASP A 189 -15.99 0.80 13.52
CA ASP A 189 -14.74 0.65 14.30
C ASP A 189 -13.59 1.22 13.47
N ALA A 190 -13.06 2.34 13.93
CA ALA A 190 -11.93 2.99 13.26
C ALA A 190 -10.66 2.12 13.23
N ASN A 191 -10.49 1.19 14.18
CA ASN A 191 -9.33 0.31 14.26
C ASN A 191 -9.46 -0.92 13.36
N GLU A 192 -10.69 -1.28 13.02
CA GLU A 192 -11.00 -2.49 12.24
C GLU A 192 -12.16 -2.23 11.27
N PRO A 193 -11.95 -1.41 10.22
CA PRO A 193 -12.95 -1.24 9.18
C PRO A 193 -13.35 -2.58 8.57
N THR A 194 -14.64 -2.84 8.48
CA THR A 194 -15.10 -4.11 7.92
C THR A 194 -14.98 -4.12 6.39
N PRO A 195 -14.75 -5.26 5.77
CA PRO A 195 -14.74 -5.38 4.30
C PRO A 195 -16.06 -4.92 3.67
N GLU A 196 -17.19 -5.08 4.36
CA GLU A 196 -18.49 -4.61 3.89
C GLU A 196 -18.56 -3.07 3.85
N GLU A 197 -18.06 -2.37 4.88
CA GLU A 197 -17.99 -0.91 4.90
C GLU A 197 -17.10 -0.39 3.77
N LEU A 198 -15.92 -1.01 3.58
CA LEU A 198 -15.02 -0.67 2.49
C LEU A 198 -15.66 -0.90 1.11
N ALA A 199 -16.38 -2.01 0.94
CA ALA A 199 -17.09 -2.28 -0.31
C ALA A 199 -18.22 -1.25 -0.58
N LYS A 200 -18.91 -0.79 0.44
CA LYS A 200 -19.92 0.28 0.33
C LYS A 200 -19.27 1.60 -0.08
N GLU A 201 -18.17 1.98 0.56
CA GLU A 201 -17.40 3.18 0.20
C GLU A 201 -16.94 3.14 -1.26
N MET A 202 -16.33 2.04 -1.70
CA MET A 202 -15.91 1.84 -3.09
C MET A 202 -17.07 1.90 -4.09
N ASN A 203 -18.28 1.52 -3.69
CA ASN A 203 -19.47 1.58 -4.52
C ASN A 203 -20.11 2.98 -4.58
N GLY A 204 -19.52 3.98 -3.91
CA GLY A 204 -19.93 5.38 -4.00
C GLY A 204 -21.05 5.78 -3.05
N ARG A 205 -21.12 5.22 -1.89
CA ARG A 205 -22.03 5.63 -0.81
C ARG A 205 -21.36 6.65 0.10
#